data_ce068a091411a425472262d8834ec17f
#
_entry.id   ce068a091411a425472262d8834ec17f
#
_cell.length_a   1.000
_cell.length_b   1.000
_cell.length_c   1.000
_cell.angle_alpha   90.00
_cell.angle_beta   90.00
_cell.angle_gamma   90.00
#
_symmetry.space_group_name_H-M   'P 1'
#
loop_
_entity.id
_entity.type
_entity.pdbx_description
1 polymer ?
#
loop_
_entity_poly.entity_id
_entity_poly.type
_entity_poly.pdbx_seq_one_letter_code
_entity_poly.pdbx_strand_id
1 'polypeptide(L)'
;MQKISALAKTLIAFSVGLSVAAAIPSAKAASLVPQLEGEVQTNLGCLDPNQCIDTTLLGYTVTSLDFDGAGGYGPSRLFVDSRSTSNTYEGQGLKVSFGTKDAGTNPALNEYWFRPVAITESGNLPESGQLEVGRFLFEFTEVMSEITLDFFDVEDIGTAILMLNGEDITDLVLQAGKNNGIQSLTLYNVKSFEVQLGNAASSKFPKTGDGVDLKGNVVPKLVPEPGTTLSLGVLVVVSIFGLRQRKKTASVA
;
A
#
# COMPACT_ATOMS: atom_id res chain seq x y z
N MET A 1 -86.14 15.00 16.94
CA MET A 1 -84.92 15.75 16.71
C MET A 1 -83.75 15.12 17.50
N GLN A 2 -83.00 14.27 16.91
CA GLN A 2 -81.82 13.68 17.56
C GLN A 2 -80.66 13.91 16.65
N LYS A 3 -79.63 14.59 17.18
CA LYS A 3 -78.32 14.84 16.51
C LYS A 3 -77.45 13.66 16.70
N ILE A 4 -77.00 13.04 15.61
CA ILE A 4 -76.00 11.97 15.62
C ILE A 4 -74.66 12.67 15.44
N SER A 5 -73.84 12.56 16.47
CA SER A 5 -72.44 13.00 16.48
C SER A 5 -71.56 11.91 15.87
N ALA A 6 -70.91 12.19 14.77
CA ALA A 6 -69.94 11.31 14.15
C ALA A 6 -68.56 11.48 14.81
N LEU A 7 -68.11 10.44 15.49
CA LEU A 7 -66.77 10.38 16.07
C LEU A 7 -65.79 9.90 14.99
N ALA A 8 -64.99 10.81 14.47
CA ALA A 8 -63.87 10.47 13.60
C ALA A 8 -62.71 9.87 14.43
N LYS A 9 -62.43 8.59 14.27
CA LYS A 9 -61.26 7.92 14.85
C LYS A 9 -60.10 8.07 13.88
N THR A 10 -59.21 9.00 14.18
CA THR A 10 -57.94 9.15 13.47
C THR A 10 -56.98 8.05 13.94
N LEU A 11 -56.69 7.07 13.09
CA LEU A 11 -55.64 6.06 13.31
C LEU A 11 -54.32 6.69 12.87
N ILE A 12 -53.50 7.06 13.85
CA ILE A 12 -52.10 7.43 13.60
C ILE A 12 -51.30 6.15 13.48
N ALA A 13 -50.94 5.80 12.26
CA ALA A 13 -49.97 4.69 11.99
C ALA A 13 -48.55 5.19 12.29
N PHE A 14 -48.00 4.78 13.43
CA PHE A 14 -46.57 4.93 13.72
C PHE A 14 -45.81 3.96 12.84
N SER A 15 -45.20 4.42 11.75
CA SER A 15 -44.20 3.71 11.01
C SER A 15 -42.88 3.84 11.76
N VAL A 16 -42.54 2.84 12.60
CA VAL A 16 -41.18 2.70 13.14
C VAL A 16 -40.29 2.28 11.98
N GLY A 17 -39.64 3.26 11.39
CA GLY A 17 -38.58 3.03 10.42
C GLY A 17 -37.37 2.43 11.14
N LEU A 18 -37.22 1.10 11.07
CA LEU A 18 -36.02 0.42 11.50
C LEU A 18 -34.93 0.73 10.48
N SER A 19 -34.19 1.82 10.69
CA SER A 19 -32.96 2.11 9.96
C SER A 19 -31.90 1.10 10.45
N VAL A 20 -31.75 0.00 9.73
CA VAL A 20 -30.60 -0.87 9.87
C VAL A 20 -29.41 -0.10 9.27
N ALA A 21 -28.66 0.59 10.11
CA ALA A 21 -27.35 1.07 9.76
C ALA A 21 -26.46 -0.18 9.59
N ALA A 22 -26.30 -0.63 8.35
CA ALA A 22 -25.29 -1.63 8.03
C ALA A 22 -23.95 -0.94 8.33
N ALA A 23 -23.29 -1.37 9.40
CA ALA A 23 -21.92 -0.99 9.67
C ALA A 23 -21.06 -1.52 8.51
N ILE A 24 -20.67 -0.64 7.61
CA ILE A 24 -19.69 -0.97 6.57
C ILE A 24 -18.37 -1.18 7.33
N PRO A 25 -17.78 -2.38 7.29
CA PRO A 25 -16.47 -2.59 7.91
C PRO A 25 -15.49 -1.61 7.27
N SER A 26 -14.87 -0.76 8.08
CA SER A 26 -13.78 0.09 7.59
C SER A 26 -12.58 -0.79 7.26
N ALA A 27 -12.01 -0.64 6.06
CA ALA A 27 -10.74 -1.26 5.74
C ALA A 27 -9.68 -0.73 6.72
N LYS A 28 -8.94 -1.64 7.35
CA LYS A 28 -7.80 -1.24 8.20
C LYS A 28 -6.58 -1.06 7.31
N ALA A 29 -5.81 -0.02 7.60
CA ALA A 29 -4.50 0.14 6.99
C ALA A 29 -3.59 -1.04 7.38
N ALA A 30 -2.88 -1.59 6.40
CA ALA A 30 -1.88 -2.62 6.57
C ALA A 30 -0.50 -2.08 6.17
N SER A 31 0.57 -2.62 6.76
CA SER A 31 1.92 -2.27 6.31
C SER A 31 2.16 -2.75 4.89
N LEU A 32 2.73 -1.88 4.05
CA LEU A 32 3.26 -2.25 2.74
C LEU A 32 4.53 -3.10 2.89
N VAL A 33 5.33 -2.80 3.92
CA VAL A 33 6.60 -3.49 4.17
C VAL A 33 6.34 -4.78 4.93
N PRO A 34 6.87 -5.93 4.46
CA PRO A 34 6.89 -7.17 5.23
C PRO A 34 7.51 -6.97 6.61
N GLN A 35 6.97 -7.65 7.63
CA GLN A 35 7.46 -7.53 9.00
C GLN A 35 8.50 -8.62 9.33
N LEU A 36 9.40 -8.84 8.41
CA LEU A 36 10.55 -9.74 8.55
C LEU A 36 11.68 -9.25 7.63
N GLU A 37 12.92 -9.48 8.02
CA GLU A 37 14.09 -9.14 7.23
C GLU A 37 14.35 -10.18 6.13
N GLY A 38 14.76 -9.71 4.96
CA GLY A 38 15.04 -10.56 3.81
C GLY A 38 15.14 -9.77 2.51
N GLU A 39 15.48 -10.45 1.44
CA GLU A 39 15.43 -9.89 0.10
C GLU A 39 14.03 -10.07 -0.51
N VAL A 40 13.45 -8.99 -1.03
CA VAL A 40 12.15 -9.03 -1.72
C VAL A 40 12.32 -9.76 -3.06
N GLN A 41 11.45 -10.73 -3.31
CA GLN A 41 11.42 -11.41 -4.60
C GLN A 41 10.99 -10.47 -5.71
N THR A 42 11.92 -10.15 -6.59
CA THR A 42 11.70 -9.37 -7.81
C THR A 42 11.96 -10.24 -9.05
N ASN A 43 11.90 -9.65 -10.24
CA ASN A 43 12.31 -10.26 -11.50
C ASN A 43 13.79 -10.70 -11.52
N LEU A 44 14.62 -10.23 -10.59
CA LEU A 44 16.03 -10.62 -10.46
C LEU A 44 16.22 -11.95 -9.71
N GLY A 45 15.19 -12.46 -9.04
CA GLY A 45 15.29 -13.52 -8.04
C GLY A 45 16.06 -13.06 -6.79
N CYS A 46 16.11 -13.88 -5.75
CA CYS A 46 16.85 -13.57 -4.52
C CYS A 46 18.27 -14.12 -4.54
N LEU A 47 19.20 -13.47 -3.83
CA LEU A 47 20.57 -13.95 -3.61
C LEU A 47 20.54 -15.23 -2.79
N ASP A 48 19.87 -15.22 -1.66
CA ASP A 48 19.63 -16.40 -0.83
C ASP A 48 18.15 -16.80 -0.89
N PRO A 49 17.82 -17.94 -1.51
CA PRO A 49 16.44 -18.42 -1.57
C PRO A 49 15.79 -18.69 -0.20
N ASN A 50 16.58 -18.91 0.86
CA ASN A 50 16.06 -19.13 2.21
C ASN A 50 15.67 -17.84 2.93
N GLN A 51 16.13 -16.69 2.43
CA GLN A 51 15.84 -15.35 2.95
C GLN A 51 15.07 -14.51 1.93
N CYS A 52 14.34 -15.18 1.05
CA CYS A 52 13.55 -14.56 -0.01
C CYS A 52 12.12 -14.29 0.45
N ILE A 53 11.65 -13.05 0.29
CA ILE A 53 10.32 -12.61 0.69
C ILE A 53 9.40 -12.58 -0.53
N ASP A 54 8.42 -13.47 -0.56
CA ASP A 54 7.34 -13.46 -1.56
C ASP A 54 6.21 -12.49 -1.12
N THR A 55 6.13 -11.35 -1.78
CA THR A 55 5.13 -10.31 -1.50
C THR A 55 3.76 -10.63 -2.08
N THR A 56 3.61 -11.66 -2.92
CA THR A 56 2.30 -12.07 -3.46
C THR A 56 1.32 -12.46 -2.34
N LEU A 57 1.83 -12.99 -1.23
CA LEU A 57 1.06 -13.31 -0.03
C LEU A 57 0.50 -12.06 0.68
N LEU A 58 1.09 -10.90 0.42
CA LEU A 58 0.62 -9.59 0.90
C LEU A 58 -0.24 -8.86 -0.13
N GLY A 59 -0.50 -9.49 -1.28
CA GLY A 59 -1.37 -8.98 -2.33
C GLY A 59 -0.71 -8.01 -3.30
N TYR A 60 0.61 -8.04 -3.45
CA TYR A 60 1.32 -7.26 -4.46
C TYR A 60 2.58 -7.95 -4.96
N THR A 61 3.10 -7.50 -6.10
CA THR A 61 4.39 -7.88 -6.66
C THR A 61 5.30 -6.67 -6.79
N VAL A 62 6.62 -6.92 -6.80
CA VAL A 62 7.62 -5.89 -7.04
C VAL A 62 8.47 -6.29 -8.24
N THR A 63 8.61 -5.39 -9.20
CA THR A 63 9.53 -5.53 -10.32
C THR A 63 10.64 -4.50 -10.19
N SER A 64 11.90 -4.96 -10.23
CA SER A 64 13.06 -4.10 -10.29
C SER A 64 13.25 -3.60 -11.72
N LEU A 65 13.37 -2.28 -11.88
CA LEU A 65 13.56 -1.61 -13.16
C LEU A 65 14.97 -1.03 -13.26
N ASP A 66 15.39 -0.77 -14.49
CA ASP A 66 16.64 -0.07 -14.74
C ASP A 66 16.60 1.33 -14.11
N PHE A 67 17.60 1.66 -13.29
CA PHE A 67 17.58 2.89 -12.50
C PHE A 67 17.75 4.14 -13.37
N ASP A 68 18.65 4.13 -14.33
CA ASP A 68 19.00 5.30 -15.12
C ASP A 68 18.86 5.13 -16.65
N GLY A 69 18.37 3.98 -17.09
CA GLY A 69 18.03 3.71 -18.49
C GLY A 69 19.22 3.63 -19.46
N ALA A 70 20.41 4.10 -19.11
CA ALA A 70 21.61 4.06 -19.99
C ALA A 70 22.94 4.41 -19.31
N GLY A 71 22.98 4.66 -18.02
CA GLY A 71 24.11 5.41 -17.47
C GLY A 71 25.08 4.64 -16.61
N GLY A 72 24.88 3.38 -16.31
CA GLY A 72 25.83 2.62 -15.49
C GLY A 72 25.26 1.90 -14.28
N TYR A 73 23.98 2.15 -13.95
CA TYR A 73 23.24 1.43 -12.92
C TYR A 73 22.09 0.65 -13.54
N GLY A 74 22.11 -0.65 -13.40
CA GLY A 74 21.03 -1.53 -13.81
C GLY A 74 19.95 -1.66 -12.74
N PRO A 75 19.07 -2.68 -12.86
CA PRO A 75 18.03 -2.96 -11.87
C PRO A 75 18.62 -3.24 -10.49
N SER A 76 18.17 -2.49 -9.49
CA SER A 76 18.61 -2.62 -8.09
C SER A 76 17.91 -3.76 -7.38
N ARG A 77 18.53 -4.30 -6.32
CA ARG A 77 17.88 -5.24 -5.41
C ARG A 77 17.12 -4.51 -4.33
N LEU A 78 16.09 -5.14 -3.79
CA LEU A 78 15.27 -4.56 -2.72
C LEU A 78 15.29 -5.50 -1.51
N PHE A 79 15.65 -4.96 -0.37
CA PHE A 79 15.65 -5.68 0.90
C PHE A 79 14.66 -5.09 1.88
N VAL A 80 14.27 -5.89 2.87
CA VAL A 80 13.63 -5.42 4.09
C VAL A 80 14.66 -5.50 5.21
N ASP A 81 14.90 -4.38 5.86
CA ASP A 81 15.88 -4.25 6.94
C ASP A 81 15.27 -3.53 8.15
N SER A 82 15.73 -3.84 9.38
CA SER A 82 15.17 -3.32 10.62
C SER A 82 16.18 -2.68 11.58
N ARG A 83 17.46 -2.61 11.26
CA ARG A 83 18.55 -2.19 12.19
C ARG A 83 18.70 -3.01 13.47
N SER A 84 17.82 -3.96 13.74
CA SER A 84 17.84 -4.75 14.97
C SER A 84 18.88 -5.86 14.94
N THR A 85 19.18 -6.34 13.75
CA THR A 85 20.06 -7.47 13.48
C THR A 85 21.08 -7.11 12.42
N SER A 86 22.12 -7.90 12.31
CA SER A 86 23.06 -7.84 11.19
C SER A 86 22.79 -9.01 10.27
N ASN A 87 22.56 -8.75 9.00
CA ASN A 87 22.19 -9.74 8.01
C ASN A 87 23.20 -9.76 6.86
N THR A 88 23.38 -10.93 6.27
CA THR A 88 24.19 -11.11 5.05
C THR A 88 23.43 -11.97 4.08
N TYR A 89 23.33 -11.49 2.84
CA TYR A 89 22.70 -12.14 1.71
C TYR A 89 23.78 -12.43 0.66
N GLU A 90 23.93 -13.70 0.27
CA GLU A 90 25.01 -14.10 -0.63
C GLU A 90 24.50 -15.06 -1.71
N GLY A 91 24.79 -14.75 -2.95
CA GLY A 91 24.43 -15.57 -4.11
C GLY A 91 24.67 -14.82 -5.42
N GLN A 92 24.59 -15.52 -6.53
CA GLN A 92 24.77 -14.96 -7.87
C GLN A 92 26.07 -14.15 -8.05
N GLY A 93 27.13 -14.48 -7.26
CA GLY A 93 28.41 -13.74 -7.28
C GLY A 93 28.39 -12.41 -6.51
N LEU A 94 27.31 -12.10 -5.82
CA LEU A 94 27.16 -10.90 -5.01
C LEU A 94 27.10 -11.24 -3.52
N LYS A 95 27.50 -10.27 -2.69
CA LYS A 95 27.37 -10.35 -1.24
C LYS A 95 26.96 -8.99 -0.70
N VAL A 96 25.76 -8.90 -0.11
CA VAL A 96 25.21 -7.72 0.53
C VAL A 96 25.14 -7.96 2.03
N SER A 97 25.59 -7.00 2.84
CA SER A 97 25.54 -7.12 4.29
C SER A 97 25.02 -5.83 4.90
N PHE A 98 24.06 -5.95 5.80
CA PHE A 98 23.53 -4.84 6.60
C PHE A 98 23.95 -5.01 8.05
N GLY A 99 24.30 -3.91 8.69
CA GLY A 99 24.71 -3.87 10.09
C GLY A 99 23.71 -3.07 10.95
N THR A 100 23.79 -3.26 12.25
CA THR A 100 22.95 -2.54 13.21
C THR A 100 23.31 -1.06 13.37
N LYS A 101 24.39 -0.60 12.75
CA LYS A 101 24.96 0.76 12.92
C LYS A 101 25.18 1.48 11.60
N ASP A 102 24.61 0.99 10.53
CA ASP A 102 24.76 1.66 9.24
C ASP A 102 24.15 3.08 9.33
N ALA A 103 24.90 4.07 8.84
CA ALA A 103 24.42 5.43 8.76
C ALA A 103 23.31 5.53 7.70
N GLY A 104 22.29 6.35 7.95
CA GLY A 104 21.19 6.53 7.01
C GLY A 104 20.18 5.39 6.95
N THR A 105 20.32 4.36 7.79
CA THR A 105 19.31 3.30 7.90
C THR A 105 18.13 3.76 8.76
N ASN A 106 17.11 2.88 8.85
CA ASN A 106 15.82 3.12 9.49
C ASN A 106 15.86 4.05 10.70
N PRO A 107 14.91 4.97 10.84
CA PRO A 107 14.91 5.99 11.91
C PRO A 107 14.77 5.41 13.33
N ALA A 108 14.17 4.22 13.47
CA ALA A 108 13.98 3.56 14.75
C ALA A 108 14.33 2.07 14.70
N LEU A 109 14.74 1.50 15.84
CA LEU A 109 14.94 0.06 15.99
C LEU A 109 13.59 -0.68 15.86
N ASN A 110 13.64 -1.88 15.29
CA ASN A 110 12.48 -2.76 15.06
C ASN A 110 11.40 -2.18 14.13
N GLU A 111 11.71 -1.14 13.36
CA GLU A 111 10.91 -0.73 12.22
C GLU A 111 11.49 -1.34 10.95
N TYR A 112 10.60 -1.92 10.13
CA TYR A 112 10.96 -2.52 8.86
C TYR A 112 10.79 -1.51 7.73
N TRP A 113 11.83 -1.36 6.91
CA TRP A 113 11.86 -0.47 5.75
C TRP A 113 12.34 -1.24 4.53
N PHE A 114 11.87 -0.85 3.37
CA PHE A 114 12.48 -1.25 2.11
C PHE A 114 13.78 -0.49 1.93
N ARG A 115 14.85 -1.23 1.73
CA ARG A 115 16.19 -0.73 1.51
C ARG A 115 16.67 -1.16 0.12
N PRO A 116 16.78 -0.25 -0.86
CA PRO A 116 17.31 -0.58 -2.17
C PRO A 116 18.83 -0.77 -2.10
N VAL A 117 19.36 -1.59 -2.98
CA VAL A 117 20.81 -1.78 -3.17
C VAL A 117 21.13 -1.68 -4.65
N ALA A 118 21.87 -0.65 -5.00
CA ALA A 118 22.29 -0.42 -6.38
C ALA A 118 23.18 -1.53 -6.92
N ILE A 119 22.99 -1.85 -8.20
CA ILE A 119 23.87 -2.72 -8.97
C ILE A 119 24.26 -1.95 -10.24
N THR A 120 25.55 -1.94 -10.58
CA THR A 120 26.01 -1.38 -11.86
C THR A 120 25.60 -2.30 -13.01
N GLU A 121 25.55 -1.78 -14.24
CA GLU A 121 25.35 -2.61 -15.44
C GLU A 121 26.38 -3.74 -15.58
N SER A 122 27.59 -3.55 -15.04
CA SER A 122 28.62 -4.59 -14.99
C SER A 122 28.42 -5.63 -13.88
N GLY A 123 27.34 -5.53 -13.10
CA GLY A 123 26.99 -6.47 -12.03
C GLY A 123 27.76 -6.26 -10.72
N ASN A 124 28.41 -5.10 -10.52
CA ASN A 124 29.12 -4.80 -9.29
C ASN A 124 28.23 -4.08 -8.28
N LEU A 125 28.57 -4.19 -6.98
CA LEU A 125 27.95 -3.46 -5.89
C LEU A 125 28.72 -2.16 -5.62
N PRO A 126 28.16 -0.98 -5.96
CA PRO A 126 28.75 0.29 -5.54
C PRO A 126 28.80 0.35 -4.01
N GLU A 127 29.87 0.98 -3.49
CA GLU A 127 30.05 1.17 -2.04
C GLU A 127 29.87 -0.11 -1.20
N SER A 128 30.27 -1.24 -1.78
CA SER A 128 30.10 -2.55 -1.14
C SER A 128 28.63 -2.90 -0.81
N GLY A 129 27.68 -2.36 -1.58
CA GLY A 129 26.24 -2.58 -1.40
C GLY A 129 25.56 -1.60 -0.44
N GLN A 130 26.20 -0.45 -0.17
CA GLN A 130 25.64 0.59 0.71
C GLN A 130 25.02 1.76 -0.09
N LEU A 131 25.07 1.74 -1.41
CA LEU A 131 24.38 2.74 -2.23
C LEU A 131 22.89 2.39 -2.34
N GLU A 132 22.05 3.12 -1.62
CA GLU A 132 20.62 2.86 -1.45
C GLU A 132 19.79 3.60 -2.51
N VAL A 133 19.99 3.23 -3.77
CA VAL A 133 19.20 3.76 -4.88
C VAL A 133 18.56 2.64 -5.69
N GLY A 134 17.41 2.91 -6.28
CA GLY A 134 16.71 1.93 -7.11
C GLY A 134 15.42 2.46 -7.73
N ARG A 135 14.92 1.73 -8.73
CA ARG A 135 13.65 2.01 -9.41
C ARG A 135 12.80 0.75 -9.40
N PHE A 136 11.57 0.85 -8.89
CA PHE A 136 10.72 -0.30 -8.64
C PHE A 136 9.29 -0.03 -9.07
N LEU A 137 8.67 -1.02 -9.72
CA LEU A 137 7.24 -1.07 -9.97
C LEU A 137 6.56 -1.96 -8.93
N PHE A 138 5.61 -1.40 -8.19
CA PHE A 138 4.72 -2.13 -7.29
C PHE A 138 3.37 -2.32 -7.98
N GLU A 139 2.89 -3.56 -8.07
CA GLU A 139 1.60 -3.90 -8.67
C GLU A 139 0.74 -4.67 -7.67
N PHE A 140 -0.45 -4.16 -7.37
CA PHE A 140 -1.37 -4.75 -6.41
C PHE A 140 -2.38 -5.68 -7.09
N THR A 141 -2.74 -6.79 -6.43
CA THR A 141 -3.80 -7.69 -6.89
C THR A 141 -5.17 -7.02 -6.90
N GLU A 142 -5.41 -6.10 -5.96
CA GLU A 142 -6.61 -5.30 -5.83
C GLU A 142 -6.28 -3.80 -5.87
N VAL A 143 -7.28 -2.96 -6.16
CA VAL A 143 -7.09 -1.50 -6.08
C VAL A 143 -7.03 -1.08 -4.62
N MET A 144 -5.97 -0.38 -4.24
CA MET A 144 -5.87 0.28 -2.94
C MET A 144 -6.62 1.61 -3.00
N SER A 145 -7.48 1.87 -2.03
CA SER A 145 -8.15 3.19 -1.91
C SER A 145 -7.16 4.30 -1.59
N GLU A 146 -6.16 3.96 -0.78
CA GLU A 146 -5.12 4.89 -0.34
C GLU A 146 -3.82 4.12 -0.07
N ILE A 147 -2.69 4.73 -0.44
CA ILE A 147 -1.34 4.31 -0.05
C ILE A 147 -0.62 5.54 0.49
N THR A 148 -0.16 5.48 1.74
CA THR A 148 0.75 6.46 2.29
C THR A 148 2.16 5.89 2.23
N LEU A 149 3.08 6.60 1.59
CA LEU A 149 4.51 6.27 1.46
C LEU A 149 5.31 7.23 2.32
N ASP A 150 6.23 6.71 3.10
CA ASP A 150 7.21 7.45 3.88
C ASP A 150 8.60 7.18 3.29
N PHE A 151 9.32 8.24 2.97
CA PHE A 151 10.68 8.22 2.42
C PHE A 151 11.63 8.75 3.49
N PHE A 152 12.62 7.94 3.83
CA PHE A 152 13.62 8.30 4.84
C PHE A 152 14.91 8.77 4.17
N ASP A 153 15.43 9.89 4.65
CA ASP A 153 16.72 10.46 4.28
C ASP A 153 16.84 11.02 2.85
N VAL A 154 15.75 11.59 2.33
CA VAL A 154 15.80 12.33 1.03
C VAL A 154 16.53 13.64 1.23
N GLU A 155 17.83 13.69 0.92
CA GLU A 155 18.67 14.89 1.10
C GLU A 155 18.94 15.64 -0.20
N ASP A 156 18.75 14.98 -1.36
CA ASP A 156 18.88 15.59 -2.70
C ASP A 156 17.66 15.26 -3.57
N ILE A 157 17.54 15.93 -4.71
CA ILE A 157 16.48 15.67 -5.70
C ILE A 157 16.82 14.39 -6.46
N GLY A 158 15.84 13.46 -6.57
CA GLY A 158 16.05 12.18 -7.28
C GLY A 158 14.99 11.16 -6.93
N THR A 159 14.37 11.29 -5.76
CA THR A 159 13.26 10.42 -5.34
C THR A 159 11.94 10.95 -5.89
N ALA A 160 11.17 10.08 -6.57
CA ALA A 160 9.92 10.44 -7.22
C ALA A 160 8.99 9.25 -7.41
N ILE A 161 7.69 9.52 -7.54
CA ILE A 161 6.76 8.60 -8.19
C ILE A 161 6.74 8.94 -9.67
N LEU A 162 7.14 8.01 -10.52
CA LEU A 162 7.29 8.21 -11.95
C LEU A 162 6.04 7.80 -12.74
N MET A 163 5.33 6.77 -12.27
CA MET A 163 4.08 6.30 -12.87
C MET A 163 3.05 5.96 -11.80
N LEU A 164 1.77 6.19 -12.12
CA LEU A 164 0.63 5.76 -11.31
C LEU A 164 -0.41 5.11 -12.21
N ASN A 165 -0.76 3.85 -11.93
CA ASN A 165 -1.72 3.08 -12.73
C ASN A 165 -1.38 2.98 -14.22
N GLY A 166 -0.08 2.97 -14.57
CA GLY A 166 0.41 2.91 -15.95
C GLY A 166 0.48 4.26 -16.67
N GLU A 167 0.17 5.36 -15.99
CA GLU A 167 0.28 6.72 -16.53
C GLU A 167 1.51 7.42 -15.95
N ASP A 168 2.29 8.11 -16.80
CA ASP A 168 3.46 8.90 -16.39
C ASP A 168 3.04 10.08 -15.53
N ILE A 169 3.79 10.32 -14.45
CA ILE A 169 3.57 11.44 -13.54
C ILE A 169 4.85 12.27 -13.45
N THR A 170 4.75 13.58 -13.67
CA THR A 170 5.88 14.51 -13.64
C THR A 170 5.98 15.34 -12.37
N ASP A 171 4.90 15.41 -11.58
CA ASP A 171 4.77 16.40 -10.50
C ASP A 171 5.01 15.81 -9.09
N LEU A 172 5.23 14.51 -8.98
CA LEU A 172 5.45 13.84 -7.69
C LEU A 172 6.94 13.58 -7.43
N VAL A 173 7.75 14.63 -7.52
CA VAL A 173 9.17 14.63 -7.18
C VAL A 173 9.36 15.17 -5.77
N LEU A 174 10.03 14.41 -4.90
CA LEU A 174 10.33 14.86 -3.56
C LEU A 174 11.46 15.91 -3.60
N GLN A 175 11.30 16.94 -2.79
CA GLN A 175 12.33 17.97 -2.65
C GLN A 175 13.37 17.53 -1.62
N ALA A 176 14.59 18.06 -1.74
CA ALA A 176 15.64 17.82 -0.75
C ALA A 176 15.17 18.23 0.66
N GLY A 177 15.27 17.30 1.57
CA GLY A 177 14.86 17.45 2.98
C GLY A 177 16.04 17.61 3.92
N LYS A 178 15.83 17.22 5.16
CA LYS A 178 16.84 17.21 6.21
C LYS A 178 17.47 15.83 6.29
N ASN A 179 18.75 15.77 6.61
CA ASN A 179 19.44 14.55 7.00
C ASN A 179 18.63 13.77 8.06
N ASN A 180 18.45 12.47 7.84
CA ASN A 180 17.63 11.57 8.66
C ASN A 180 16.17 12.04 8.81
N GLY A 181 15.63 12.80 7.83
CA GLY A 181 14.24 13.25 7.82
C GLY A 181 13.32 12.24 7.16
N ILE A 182 12.03 12.27 7.52
CA ILE A 182 10.98 11.52 6.84
C ILE A 182 10.13 12.50 6.04
N GLN A 183 9.86 12.16 4.78
CA GLN A 183 8.89 12.85 3.94
C GLN A 183 7.78 11.87 3.57
N SER A 184 6.53 12.31 3.66
CA SER A 184 5.37 11.46 3.38
C SER A 184 4.62 11.92 2.14
N LEU A 185 4.12 10.95 1.36
CA LEU A 185 3.29 11.16 0.18
C LEU A 185 2.09 10.21 0.23
N THR A 186 0.91 10.70 -0.13
CA THR A 186 -0.30 9.87 -0.19
C THR A 186 -0.80 9.77 -1.63
N LEU A 187 -1.03 8.53 -2.08
CA LEU A 187 -1.58 8.19 -3.39
C LEU A 187 -2.99 7.61 -3.21
N TYR A 188 -3.88 7.86 -4.17
CA TYR A 188 -5.27 7.40 -4.11
C TYR A 188 -5.65 6.55 -5.33
N ASN A 189 -6.54 5.55 -5.10
CA ASN A 189 -7.04 4.63 -6.15
C ASN A 189 -5.92 3.93 -6.91
N VAL A 190 -4.99 3.33 -6.18
CA VAL A 190 -3.74 2.78 -6.71
C VAL A 190 -3.89 1.30 -7.06
N LYS A 191 -3.66 0.95 -8.33
CA LYS A 191 -3.47 -0.43 -8.81
C LYS A 191 -1.99 -0.76 -8.98
N SER A 192 -1.19 0.25 -9.37
CA SER A 192 0.27 0.16 -9.48
C SER A 192 0.90 1.53 -9.30
N PHE A 193 2.13 1.55 -8.84
CA PHE A 193 2.96 2.75 -8.88
C PHE A 193 4.41 2.37 -9.14
N GLU A 194 5.10 3.25 -9.86
CA GLU A 194 6.54 3.17 -10.07
C GLU A 194 7.22 4.25 -9.25
N VAL A 195 8.20 3.84 -8.46
CA VAL A 195 8.97 4.71 -7.58
C VAL A 195 10.45 4.64 -7.93
N GLN A 196 11.08 5.80 -8.01
CA GLN A 196 12.53 5.94 -8.00
C GLN A 196 12.96 6.42 -6.61
N LEU A 197 13.93 5.73 -6.02
CA LEU A 197 14.49 6.00 -4.70
C LEU A 197 15.93 6.48 -4.87
N GLY A 198 16.24 7.62 -4.27
CA GLY A 198 17.58 8.18 -4.19
C GLY A 198 18.12 8.80 -5.48
N ASN A 199 19.36 9.26 -5.41
CA ASN A 199 20.10 9.89 -6.50
C ASN A 199 21.57 9.41 -6.52
N ALA A 200 21.90 8.48 -7.41
CA ALA A 200 23.27 7.96 -7.55
C ALA A 200 24.26 9.01 -8.09
N ALA A 201 23.77 10.02 -8.81
CA ALA A 201 24.58 11.11 -9.39
C ALA A 201 24.43 12.43 -8.60
N SER A 202 24.19 12.34 -7.30
CA SER A 202 24.01 13.50 -6.44
C SER A 202 25.21 14.44 -6.49
N SER A 203 24.96 15.69 -6.82
CA SER A 203 26.00 16.73 -6.76
C SER A 203 26.37 17.11 -5.33
N LYS A 204 25.44 16.89 -4.39
CA LYS A 204 25.61 17.10 -2.94
C LYS A 204 26.47 16.00 -2.33
N PHE A 205 26.32 14.76 -2.82
CA PHE A 205 27.04 13.58 -2.37
C PHE A 205 27.79 12.90 -3.53
N PRO A 206 28.83 13.52 -4.10
CA PRO A 206 29.44 13.06 -5.36
C PRO A 206 30.22 11.75 -5.24
N LYS A 207 30.39 11.20 -4.01
CA LYS A 207 31.11 9.96 -3.77
C LYS A 207 30.20 8.82 -3.35
N THR A 208 29.08 9.13 -2.70
CA THR A 208 28.19 8.15 -2.04
C THR A 208 26.78 8.17 -2.59
N GLY A 209 26.45 9.13 -3.47
CA GLY A 209 25.06 9.32 -3.86
C GLY A 209 24.18 9.79 -2.69
N ASP A 210 22.88 9.87 -2.92
CA ASP A 210 21.84 10.14 -1.93
C ASP A 210 20.95 8.91 -1.83
N GLY A 211 21.10 8.12 -0.78
CA GLY A 211 20.36 6.88 -0.54
C GLY A 211 19.03 7.17 0.12
N VAL A 212 17.98 6.38 -0.21
CA VAL A 212 16.63 6.60 0.33
C VAL A 212 15.95 5.27 0.64
N ASP A 213 15.50 5.11 1.87
CA ASP A 213 14.66 4.00 2.28
C ASP A 213 13.17 4.32 2.16
N LEU A 214 12.34 3.30 1.92
CA LEU A 214 10.91 3.41 1.71
C LEU A 214 10.13 2.58 2.73
N LYS A 215 9.08 3.18 3.29
CA LYS A 215 8.06 2.48 4.07
C LYS A 215 6.69 2.93 3.60
N GLY A 216 5.63 2.17 3.91
CA GLY A 216 4.30 2.61 3.56
C GLY A 216 3.20 1.81 4.23
N ASN A 217 1.98 2.36 4.13
CA ASN A 217 0.75 1.73 4.58
C ASN A 217 -0.24 1.73 3.42
N VAL A 218 -1.01 0.66 3.31
CA VAL A 218 -2.01 0.46 2.27
C VAL A 218 -3.40 0.31 2.89
N VAL A 219 -4.40 0.92 2.27
CA VAL A 219 -5.81 0.75 2.61
C VAL A 219 -6.51 0.13 1.41
N PRO A 220 -6.96 -1.13 1.48
CA PRO A 220 -7.69 -1.76 0.39
C PRO A 220 -8.99 -1.01 0.07
N LYS A 221 -9.40 -1.01 -1.19
CA LYS A 221 -10.71 -0.51 -1.60
C LYS A 221 -11.76 -1.54 -1.22
N LEU A 222 -12.67 -1.17 -0.32
CA LEU A 222 -13.77 -2.06 0.05
C LEU A 222 -14.68 -2.29 -1.17
N VAL A 223 -14.77 -3.54 -1.59
CA VAL A 223 -15.79 -3.97 -2.54
C VAL A 223 -16.98 -4.44 -1.70
N PRO A 224 -18.17 -3.84 -1.82
CA PRO A 224 -19.36 -4.33 -1.12
C PRO A 224 -19.59 -5.79 -1.50
N GLU A 225 -19.61 -6.69 -0.52
CA GLU A 225 -19.88 -8.09 -0.79
C GLU A 225 -21.27 -8.25 -1.43
N PRO A 226 -21.40 -9.04 -2.50
CA PRO A 226 -22.70 -9.26 -3.18
C PRO A 226 -23.80 -9.75 -2.23
N GLY A 227 -23.42 -10.40 -1.12
CA GLY A 227 -24.35 -10.91 -0.08
C GLY A 227 -25.06 -9.82 0.71
N THR A 228 -24.47 -8.65 0.93
CA THR A 228 -25.10 -7.54 1.68
C THR A 228 -26.22 -6.87 0.89
N THR A 229 -26.08 -6.74 -0.41
CA THR A 229 -27.12 -6.18 -1.28
C THR A 229 -28.30 -7.13 -1.48
N LEU A 230 -28.04 -8.46 -1.53
CA LEU A 230 -29.08 -9.47 -1.62
C LEU A 230 -29.89 -9.60 -0.33
N SER A 231 -29.27 -9.52 0.85
CA SER A 231 -29.98 -9.62 2.14
C SER A 231 -30.89 -8.41 2.38
N LEU A 232 -30.51 -7.20 1.97
CA LEU A 232 -31.37 -6.01 2.01
C LEU A 232 -32.53 -6.13 1.01
N GLY A 233 -32.31 -6.64 -0.19
CA GLY A 233 -33.37 -6.86 -1.20
C GLY A 233 -34.40 -7.88 -0.75
N VAL A 234 -33.99 -9.00 -0.14
CA VAL A 234 -34.87 -10.04 0.38
C VAL A 234 -35.70 -9.53 1.56
N LEU A 235 -35.12 -8.76 2.47
CA LEU A 235 -35.88 -8.16 3.61
C LEU A 235 -36.96 -7.20 3.15
N VAL A 236 -36.74 -6.40 2.13
CA VAL A 236 -37.74 -5.49 1.56
C VAL A 236 -38.87 -6.27 0.88
N VAL A 237 -38.55 -7.30 0.12
CA VAL A 237 -39.55 -8.14 -0.57
C VAL A 237 -40.41 -8.89 0.44
N VAL A 238 -39.83 -9.53 1.47
CA VAL A 238 -40.56 -10.24 2.51
C VAL A 238 -41.47 -9.30 3.28
N SER A 239 -41.04 -8.06 3.55
CA SER A 239 -41.87 -7.05 4.25
C SER A 239 -43.09 -6.63 3.43
N ILE A 240 -42.95 -6.48 2.11
CA ILE A 240 -44.04 -6.09 1.21
C ILE A 240 -45.06 -7.22 1.06
N PHE A 241 -44.61 -8.46 0.90
CA PHE A 241 -45.51 -9.62 0.77
C PHE A 241 -46.15 -10.01 2.11
N GLY A 242 -45.49 -9.89 3.23
CA GLY A 242 -46.03 -10.16 4.56
C GLY A 242 -47.19 -9.21 4.95
N LEU A 243 -47.12 -7.95 4.57
CA LEU A 243 -48.18 -6.97 4.79
C LEU A 243 -49.42 -7.22 3.89
N ARG A 244 -49.24 -7.81 2.71
CA ARG A 244 -50.34 -8.08 1.78
C ARG A 244 -51.20 -9.28 2.20
N GLN A 245 -50.62 -10.26 2.87
CA GLN A 245 -51.38 -11.44 3.36
C GLN A 245 -52.28 -11.12 4.60
N ARG A 246 -51.87 -10.18 5.47
CA ARG A 246 -52.66 -9.80 6.63
C ARG A 246 -53.99 -9.11 6.29
N LYS A 247 -54.12 -8.48 5.08
CA LYS A 247 -55.39 -7.85 4.67
C LYS A 247 -56.46 -8.83 4.16
N LYS A 248 -56.13 -10.06 3.86
CA LYS A 248 -57.10 -11.07 3.35
C LYS A 248 -57.84 -11.85 4.43
N THR A 249 -57.35 -11.85 5.67
CA THR A 249 -57.96 -12.63 6.77
C THR A 249 -58.94 -11.82 7.65
N ALA A 250 -59.14 -10.55 7.39
CA ALA A 250 -60.04 -9.68 8.19
C ALA A 250 -61.44 -9.47 7.56
N SER A 251 -61.82 -10.22 6.54
CA SER A 251 -63.11 -10.02 5.82
C SER A 251 -64.00 -11.24 5.81
N VAL A 252 -63.97 -12.11 6.86
CA VAL A 252 -64.99 -13.17 7.04
C VAL A 252 -65.25 -13.29 8.55
N ALA A 253 -66.19 -12.49 9.04
CA ALA A 253 -67.06 -12.72 10.19
C ALA A 253 -68.13 -11.58 10.25
#